data_e736bc329dd4ef1a2303e2c53462a1d7
#
_entry.id   e736bc329dd4ef1a2303e2c53462a1d7
#
_cell.length_a   1.000
_cell.length_b   1.000
_cell.length_c   1.000
_cell.angle_alpha   90.00
_cell.angle_beta   90.00
_cell.angle_gamma   90.00
#
_symmetry.space_group_name_H-M   'P 1'
#
loop_
_entity.id
_entity.type
_entity.pdbx_description
1 polymer ?
#
loop_
_entity_poly.entity_id
_entity_poly.type
_entity_poly.pdbx_seq_one_letter_code
_entity_poly.pdbx_strand_id
1 'polypeptide(L)'
;EVEEAKAFDEKDLISNDPMTVVLSKRGWIRAAKGHDIDPQSLQYREGDEYLSSSTARNSQNAVIIDSFGKAFTLPIHKLPSARGQGDPVSGSINSQSGSTFAGVVAGTDDDYCLLASTSGYGFIAKIAELQTKNKSGKTALNTKGAIPLGPEKVIKINDSYLAAITEEGKMLLIESSDLPILSKGKGNKIINIDKKQFEAKENKLIFLKSLAKGSSLKIYSGKQNYTIKSKDLENFVGTRGRKGNFLPKGYRRVDAVEVIVEE
;
A
#
# COMPACT_ATOMS: atom_id res chain seq x y z
N GLU A 1 16.36 28.97 -43.94
CA GLU A 1 16.25 28.65 -42.50
C GLU A 1 15.70 27.21 -42.40
N VAL A 2 16.53 26.30 -41.99
CA VAL A 2 16.10 24.91 -41.73
C VAL A 2 15.54 24.91 -40.30
N GLU A 3 14.23 24.74 -40.16
CA GLU A 3 13.61 24.48 -38.86
C GLU A 3 14.21 23.18 -38.32
N GLU A 4 14.95 23.29 -37.22
CA GLU A 4 15.40 22.11 -36.44
C GLU A 4 14.14 21.32 -36.01
N ALA A 5 14.01 20.10 -36.51
CA ALA A 5 12.99 19.17 -36.07
C ALA A 5 13.18 18.96 -34.57
N LYS A 6 12.20 19.37 -33.77
CA LYS A 6 12.15 19.06 -32.33
C LYS A 6 12.21 17.55 -32.19
N ALA A 7 13.26 17.07 -31.52
CA ALA A 7 13.34 15.66 -31.14
C ALA A 7 12.11 15.36 -30.24
N PHE A 8 11.24 14.46 -30.71
CA PHE A 8 10.15 13.93 -29.90
C PHE A 8 10.75 13.22 -28.70
N ASP A 9 10.37 13.65 -27.50
CA ASP A 9 10.70 12.90 -26.28
C ASP A 9 9.91 11.56 -26.34
N GLU A 10 10.57 10.45 -26.07
CA GLU A 10 9.91 9.13 -26.01
C GLU A 10 8.69 9.14 -25.06
N LYS A 11 8.68 10.04 -24.09
CA LYS A 11 7.55 10.25 -23.17
C LYS A 11 6.29 10.76 -23.86
N ASP A 12 6.44 11.51 -24.96
CA ASP A 12 5.29 12.04 -25.72
C ASP A 12 4.55 10.95 -26.53
N LEU A 13 5.16 9.78 -26.69
CA LEU A 13 4.60 8.63 -27.40
C LEU A 13 3.88 7.63 -26.46
N ILE A 14 4.01 7.80 -25.15
CA ILE A 14 3.39 6.91 -24.16
C ILE A 14 1.95 7.36 -23.93
N SER A 15 0.98 6.45 -24.06
CA SER A 15 -0.42 6.74 -23.74
C SER A 15 -0.59 7.11 -22.26
N ASN A 16 -1.61 7.91 -21.95
CA ASN A 16 -1.97 8.27 -20.58
C ASN A 16 -3.22 7.52 -20.10
N ASP A 17 -3.45 6.32 -20.63
CA ASP A 17 -4.61 5.51 -20.30
C ASP A 17 -4.64 5.13 -18.80
N PRO A 18 -5.84 5.03 -18.21
CA PRO A 18 -5.97 4.50 -16.86
C PRO A 18 -5.54 3.04 -16.82
N MET A 19 -4.75 2.70 -15.81
CA MET A 19 -4.19 1.36 -15.60
C MET A 19 -4.36 0.93 -14.15
N THR A 20 -4.40 -0.38 -13.93
CA THR A 20 -4.28 -0.98 -12.60
C THR A 20 -3.09 -1.91 -12.60
N VAL A 21 -2.12 -1.59 -11.76
CA VAL A 21 -0.93 -2.43 -11.55
C VAL A 21 -1.28 -3.49 -10.51
N VAL A 22 -0.95 -4.74 -10.81
CA VAL A 22 -1.26 -5.90 -9.95
C VAL A 22 0.01 -6.68 -9.67
N LEU A 23 0.27 -6.93 -8.39
CA LEU A 23 1.40 -7.69 -7.89
C LEU A 23 0.90 -8.94 -7.16
N SER A 24 1.46 -10.09 -7.50
CA SER A 24 1.17 -11.35 -6.82
C SER A 24 2.09 -11.58 -5.61
N LYS A 25 1.70 -12.50 -4.74
CA LYS A 25 2.51 -12.87 -3.55
C LYS A 25 3.91 -13.40 -3.92
N ARG A 26 4.05 -14.09 -5.03
CA ARG A 26 5.35 -14.57 -5.53
C ARG A 26 6.13 -13.52 -6.32
N GLY A 27 5.62 -12.31 -6.42
CA GLY A 27 6.33 -11.20 -7.07
C GLY A 27 6.21 -11.17 -8.58
N TRP A 28 5.10 -11.62 -9.14
CA TRP A 28 4.75 -11.44 -10.55
C TRP A 28 3.91 -10.18 -10.71
N ILE A 29 4.29 -9.34 -11.66
CA ILE A 29 3.69 -8.02 -11.88
C ILE A 29 3.11 -7.92 -13.29
N ARG A 30 1.99 -7.22 -13.40
CA ARG A 30 1.28 -6.95 -14.66
C ARG A 30 0.44 -5.68 -14.54
N ALA A 31 0.01 -5.15 -15.67
CA ALA A 31 -0.85 -3.97 -15.72
C ALA A 31 -2.10 -4.26 -16.55
N ALA A 32 -3.25 -4.04 -15.95
CA ALA A 32 -4.55 -4.11 -16.60
C ALA A 32 -5.03 -2.73 -17.04
N LYS A 33 -5.75 -2.66 -18.16
CA LYS A 33 -6.40 -1.42 -18.61
C LYS A 33 -7.61 -1.11 -17.75
N GLY A 34 -7.75 0.18 -17.38
CA GLY A 34 -8.87 0.68 -16.59
C GLY A 34 -8.65 0.61 -15.08
N HIS A 35 -9.60 1.19 -14.35
CA HIS A 35 -9.62 1.19 -12.88
C HIS A 35 -10.73 0.31 -12.30
N ASP A 36 -11.66 -0.16 -13.14
CA ASP A 36 -12.86 -0.92 -12.73
C ASP A 36 -12.66 -2.43 -12.77
N ILE A 37 -11.44 -2.89 -12.67
CA ILE A 37 -11.12 -4.32 -12.59
C ILE A 37 -11.12 -4.79 -11.12
N ASP A 38 -11.46 -6.06 -10.91
CA ASP A 38 -11.21 -6.75 -9.66
C ASP A 38 -9.90 -7.54 -9.77
N PRO A 39 -8.80 -7.05 -9.15
CA PRO A 39 -7.51 -7.72 -9.25
C PRO A 39 -7.49 -9.14 -8.67
N GLN A 40 -8.38 -9.42 -7.72
CA GLN A 40 -8.47 -10.74 -7.08
C GLN A 40 -9.11 -11.79 -8.01
N SER A 41 -9.92 -11.34 -8.99
CA SER A 41 -10.58 -12.21 -9.97
C SER A 41 -9.69 -12.61 -11.14
N LEU A 42 -8.49 -12.04 -11.26
CA LEU A 42 -7.54 -12.40 -12.30
C LEU A 42 -7.00 -13.82 -12.09
N GLN A 43 -6.55 -14.44 -13.19
CA GLN A 43 -5.87 -15.73 -13.10
C GLN A 43 -4.45 -15.56 -12.60
N TYR A 44 -4.09 -16.33 -11.60
CA TYR A 44 -2.74 -16.43 -11.04
C TYR A 44 -2.13 -17.78 -11.37
N ARG A 45 -0.80 -17.85 -11.35
CA ARG A 45 -0.09 -19.11 -11.51
C ARG A 45 -0.43 -20.07 -10.36
N GLU A 46 -0.29 -21.36 -10.64
CA GLU A 46 -0.48 -22.38 -9.61
C GLU A 46 0.41 -22.10 -8.39
N GLY A 47 -0.19 -22.09 -7.21
CA GLY A 47 0.48 -21.78 -5.95
C GLY A 47 0.78 -20.31 -5.72
N ASP A 48 0.29 -19.41 -6.57
CA ASP A 48 0.39 -17.96 -6.39
C ASP A 48 -1.00 -17.33 -6.20
N GLU A 49 -1.05 -16.13 -5.67
CA GLU A 49 -2.29 -15.40 -5.44
C GLU A 49 -2.06 -13.88 -5.42
N TYR A 50 -3.13 -13.14 -5.41
CA TYR A 50 -3.12 -11.69 -5.28
C TYR A 50 -2.41 -11.24 -4.00
N LEU A 51 -1.56 -10.21 -4.12
CA LEU A 51 -0.96 -9.53 -2.97
C LEU A 51 -1.44 -8.09 -2.87
N SER A 52 -1.28 -7.32 -3.93
CA SER A 52 -1.42 -5.87 -3.88
C SER A 52 -1.72 -5.31 -5.26
N SER A 53 -2.41 -4.17 -5.30
CA SER A 53 -2.68 -3.43 -6.53
C SER A 53 -2.74 -1.94 -6.29
N SER A 54 -2.56 -1.17 -7.36
CA SER A 54 -2.70 0.29 -7.32
C SER A 54 -3.19 0.81 -8.66
N THR A 55 -4.12 1.74 -8.62
CA THR A 55 -4.60 2.43 -9.81
C THR A 55 -3.67 3.59 -10.17
N ALA A 56 -3.43 3.77 -11.46
CA ALA A 56 -2.53 4.79 -11.97
C ALA A 56 -2.81 5.05 -13.45
N ARG A 57 -1.87 5.68 -14.12
CA ARG A 57 -1.86 5.93 -15.55
C ARG A 57 -0.67 5.24 -16.22
N ASN A 58 -0.83 4.87 -17.47
CA ASN A 58 0.21 4.17 -18.24
C ASN A 58 1.54 4.95 -18.34
N SER A 59 1.49 6.28 -18.28
CA SER A 59 2.66 7.16 -18.30
C SER A 59 3.40 7.29 -16.97
N GLN A 60 2.86 6.71 -15.89
CA GLN A 60 3.40 6.80 -14.54
C GLN A 60 4.29 5.59 -14.19
N ASN A 61 4.90 5.62 -13.02
CA ASN A 61 5.74 4.57 -12.51
C ASN A 61 5.05 3.81 -11.37
N ALA A 62 5.29 2.50 -11.32
CA ALA A 62 4.97 1.66 -10.18
C ALA A 62 6.15 1.63 -9.22
N VAL A 63 5.88 1.76 -7.94
CA VAL A 63 6.85 1.60 -6.85
C VAL A 63 6.52 0.32 -6.10
N ILE A 64 7.48 -0.59 -6.01
CA ILE A 64 7.36 -1.86 -5.30
C ILE A 64 8.16 -1.76 -4.02
N ILE A 65 7.55 -2.13 -2.90
CA ILE A 65 8.21 -2.20 -1.60
C ILE A 65 8.52 -3.66 -1.29
N ASP A 66 9.76 -3.97 -0.98
CA ASP A 66 10.17 -5.32 -0.60
C ASP A 66 10.10 -5.56 0.92
N SER A 67 10.38 -6.79 1.33
CA SER A 67 10.35 -7.21 2.74
C SER A 67 11.42 -6.54 3.63
N PHE A 68 12.42 -5.91 3.03
CA PHE A 68 13.45 -5.13 3.74
C PHE A 68 13.14 -3.63 3.81
N GLY A 69 12.01 -3.20 3.23
CA GLY A 69 11.63 -1.79 3.21
C GLY A 69 12.28 -0.97 2.10
N LYS A 70 12.88 -1.62 1.10
CA LYS A 70 13.41 -0.96 -0.09
C LYS A 70 12.31 -0.68 -1.12
N ALA A 71 12.46 0.43 -1.84
CA ALA A 71 11.59 0.84 -2.93
C ALA A 71 12.30 0.62 -4.28
N PHE A 72 11.60 -0.02 -5.21
CA PHE A 72 12.02 -0.24 -6.58
C PHE A 72 11.03 0.39 -7.53
N THR A 73 11.47 0.88 -8.67
CA THR A 73 10.64 1.59 -9.63
C THR A 73 10.60 0.86 -10.96
N LEU A 74 9.39 0.62 -11.47
CA LEU A 74 9.16 0.09 -12.82
C LEU A 74 8.18 0.99 -13.59
N PRO A 75 8.52 1.42 -14.83
CA PRO A 75 7.58 2.15 -15.68
C PRO A 75 6.37 1.27 -16.03
N ILE A 76 5.16 1.79 -15.83
CA ILE A 76 3.93 1.01 -16.05
C ILE A 76 3.79 0.58 -17.50
N HIS A 77 4.14 1.44 -18.47
CA HIS A 77 4.05 1.12 -19.90
C HIS A 77 4.94 -0.05 -20.35
N LYS A 78 5.95 -0.40 -19.56
CA LYS A 78 6.84 -1.55 -19.80
C LYS A 78 6.37 -2.84 -19.13
N LEU A 79 5.32 -2.79 -18.32
CA LEU A 79 4.78 -3.97 -17.66
C LEU A 79 4.00 -4.85 -18.64
N PRO A 80 4.02 -6.17 -18.44
CA PRO A 80 3.21 -7.08 -19.26
C PRO A 80 1.72 -6.84 -19.02
N SER A 81 0.91 -7.13 -20.05
CA SER A 81 -0.53 -7.04 -19.99
C SER A 81 -1.13 -8.04 -19.00
N ALA A 82 -2.19 -7.65 -18.30
CA ALA A 82 -2.97 -8.55 -17.45
C ALA A 82 -3.79 -9.61 -18.19
N ARG A 83 -3.75 -9.65 -19.52
CA ARG A 83 -4.24 -10.79 -20.31
C ARG A 83 -3.42 -12.06 -20.07
N GLY A 84 -2.13 -11.90 -19.76
CA GLY A 84 -1.26 -12.96 -19.26
C GLY A 84 -1.15 -12.94 -17.74
N GLN A 85 -0.27 -13.77 -17.23
CA GLN A 85 -0.05 -13.90 -15.77
C GLN A 85 1.03 -12.97 -15.21
N GLY A 86 1.60 -12.11 -16.05
CA GLY A 86 2.66 -11.17 -15.69
C GLY A 86 4.06 -11.74 -15.84
N ASP A 87 5.03 -11.01 -15.35
CA ASP A 87 6.44 -11.36 -15.30
C ASP A 87 7.00 -11.21 -13.89
N PRO A 88 8.03 -12.00 -13.53
CA PRO A 88 8.69 -11.84 -12.24
C PRO A 88 9.36 -10.46 -12.13
N VAL A 89 9.09 -9.75 -11.06
CA VAL A 89 9.76 -8.46 -10.75
C VAL A 89 11.28 -8.63 -10.69
N SER A 90 11.73 -9.78 -10.18
CA SER A 90 13.17 -10.11 -10.08
C SER A 90 13.92 -10.09 -11.41
N GLY A 91 13.23 -10.18 -12.52
CA GLY A 91 13.84 -10.04 -13.86
C GLY A 91 14.17 -8.59 -14.24
N SER A 92 13.61 -7.61 -13.54
CA SER A 92 13.75 -6.18 -13.83
C SER A 92 14.48 -5.38 -12.74
N ILE A 93 14.68 -5.96 -11.56
CA ILE A 93 15.32 -5.33 -10.42
C ILE A 93 16.41 -6.23 -9.82
N ASN A 94 17.32 -5.61 -9.06
CA ASN A 94 18.35 -6.32 -8.31
C ASN A 94 17.97 -6.33 -6.82
N SER A 95 17.10 -7.25 -6.43
CA SER A 95 16.70 -7.41 -5.04
C SER A 95 17.72 -8.24 -4.25
N GLN A 96 17.75 -7.99 -2.95
CA GLN A 96 18.59 -8.75 -2.02
C GLN A 96 18.12 -10.21 -1.94
N SER A 97 19.05 -11.15 -1.76
CA SER A 97 18.72 -12.56 -1.56
C SER A 97 17.75 -12.74 -0.38
N GLY A 98 16.73 -13.59 -0.55
CA GLY A 98 15.70 -13.81 0.45
C GLY A 98 14.61 -12.72 0.51
N SER A 99 14.68 -11.72 -0.37
CA SER A 99 13.66 -10.68 -0.47
C SER A 99 12.33 -11.24 -0.97
N THR A 100 11.26 -10.83 -0.32
CA THR A 100 9.87 -10.96 -0.79
C THR A 100 9.27 -9.57 -0.96
N PHE A 101 8.01 -9.47 -1.38
CA PHE A 101 7.40 -8.18 -1.64
C PHE A 101 6.27 -7.89 -0.64
N ALA A 102 6.19 -6.63 -0.19
CA ALA A 102 5.11 -6.14 0.67
C ALA A 102 3.93 -5.64 -0.16
N GLY A 103 4.19 -5.01 -1.29
CA GLY A 103 3.14 -4.50 -2.16
C GLY A 103 3.64 -3.51 -3.20
N VAL A 104 2.69 -2.94 -3.93
CA VAL A 104 2.91 -1.96 -4.99
C VAL A 104 2.05 -0.72 -4.76
N VAL A 105 2.58 0.43 -5.09
CA VAL A 105 1.86 1.70 -5.14
C VAL A 105 2.25 2.45 -6.40
N ALA A 106 1.29 3.12 -7.01
CA ALA A 106 1.49 3.92 -8.20
C ALA A 106 0.55 5.13 -8.19
N GLY A 107 0.89 6.15 -8.96
CA GLY A 107 0.13 7.38 -9.04
C GLY A 107 0.96 8.51 -9.61
N THR A 108 0.54 9.75 -9.34
CA THR A 108 1.30 10.95 -9.70
C THR A 108 2.49 11.13 -8.75
N ASP A 109 3.46 11.91 -9.18
CA ASP A 109 4.61 12.25 -8.34
C ASP A 109 4.20 12.96 -7.04
N ASP A 110 3.10 13.71 -7.07
CA ASP A 110 2.58 14.47 -5.92
C ASP A 110 1.61 13.66 -5.04
N ASP A 111 1.23 12.46 -5.44
CA ASP A 111 0.41 11.59 -4.60
C ASP A 111 1.21 11.15 -3.37
N TYR A 112 0.50 10.98 -2.27
CA TYR A 112 1.06 10.51 -1.02
C TYR A 112 0.72 9.05 -0.78
N CYS A 113 1.63 8.32 -0.17
CA CYS A 113 1.40 6.94 0.24
C CYS A 113 1.86 6.68 1.67
N LEU A 114 1.27 5.66 2.26
CA LEU A 114 1.61 5.15 3.58
C LEU A 114 2.72 4.11 3.47
N LEU A 115 3.73 4.25 4.32
CA LEU A 115 4.73 3.23 4.59
C LEU A 115 4.73 2.93 6.09
N ALA A 116 4.43 1.70 6.44
CA ALA A 116 4.33 1.26 7.82
C ALA A 116 4.83 -0.16 8.01
N SER A 117 5.14 -0.52 9.24
CA SER A 117 5.61 -1.84 9.62
C SER A 117 4.73 -2.47 10.69
N THR A 118 4.86 -3.78 10.85
CA THR A 118 4.11 -4.57 11.85
C THR A 118 4.36 -4.16 13.30
N SER A 119 5.42 -3.38 13.56
CA SER A 119 5.70 -2.83 14.89
C SER A 119 4.81 -1.64 15.27
N GLY A 120 3.97 -1.14 14.34
CA GLY A 120 3.05 -0.02 14.59
C GLY A 120 3.64 1.36 14.27
N TYR A 121 4.76 1.43 13.59
CA TYR A 121 5.42 2.67 13.17
C TYR A 121 5.26 2.90 11.66
N GLY A 122 5.23 4.14 11.25
CA GLY A 122 5.17 4.50 9.84
C GLY A 122 5.17 5.99 9.59
N PHE A 123 5.06 6.34 8.32
CA PHE A 123 5.04 7.72 7.84
C PHE A 123 4.34 7.82 6.48
N ILE A 124 4.14 9.04 6.04
CA ILE A 124 3.60 9.36 4.72
C ILE A 124 4.76 9.84 3.85
N ALA A 125 4.84 9.35 2.62
CA ALA A 125 5.83 9.77 1.64
C ALA A 125 5.16 10.21 0.34
N LYS A 126 5.74 11.18 -0.38
CA LYS A 126 5.39 11.43 -1.78
C LYS A 126 5.88 10.28 -2.64
N ILE A 127 5.08 9.86 -3.62
CA ILE A 127 5.50 8.82 -4.57
C ILE A 127 6.78 9.22 -5.29
N ALA A 128 6.95 10.49 -5.65
CA ALA A 128 8.19 11.00 -6.25
C ALA A 128 9.45 10.69 -5.43
N GLU A 129 9.35 10.76 -4.10
CA GLU A 129 10.48 10.51 -3.19
C GLU A 129 10.86 9.02 -3.06
N LEU A 130 9.98 8.13 -3.47
CA LEU A 130 10.21 6.68 -3.45
C LEU A 130 10.79 6.16 -4.76
N GLN A 131 10.72 6.95 -5.83
CA GLN A 131 11.20 6.55 -7.15
C GLN A 131 12.71 6.63 -7.25
N THR A 132 13.29 5.70 -8.01
CA THR A 132 14.72 5.65 -8.32
C THR A 132 14.94 4.99 -9.67
N LYS A 133 15.97 5.44 -10.38
CA LYS A 133 16.47 4.79 -11.61
C LYS A 133 17.41 3.62 -11.30
N ASN A 134 17.83 3.50 -10.05
CA ASN A 134 18.74 2.44 -9.63
C ASN A 134 17.99 1.12 -9.49
N LYS A 135 18.38 0.11 -10.24
CA LYS A 135 17.79 -1.25 -10.20
C LYS A 135 17.95 -1.93 -8.84
N SER A 136 18.93 -1.53 -8.04
CA SER A 136 19.11 -2.01 -6.66
C SER A 136 18.17 -1.34 -5.65
N GLY A 137 17.28 -0.46 -6.14
CA GLY A 137 16.33 0.25 -5.31
C GLY A 137 16.94 1.32 -4.42
N LYS A 138 16.13 1.87 -3.55
CA LYS A 138 16.56 2.82 -2.53
C LYS A 138 15.92 2.48 -1.18
N THR A 139 16.58 2.83 -0.11
CA THR A 139 16.01 2.69 1.23
C THR A 139 14.83 3.62 1.40
N ALA A 140 13.67 3.07 1.80
CA ALA A 140 12.48 3.85 2.09
C ALA A 140 12.03 3.63 3.53
N LEU A 141 11.58 2.43 3.90
CA LEU A 141 11.11 2.12 5.23
C LEU A 141 12.21 1.40 6.04
N ASN A 142 12.59 1.99 7.17
CA ASN A 142 13.45 1.31 8.15
C ASN A 142 12.58 0.55 9.13
N THR A 143 12.49 -0.76 8.97
CA THR A 143 11.59 -1.62 9.76
C THR A 143 12.14 -1.98 11.13
N LYS A 144 13.44 -1.79 11.38
CA LYS A 144 14.08 -2.24 12.62
C LYS A 144 13.79 -3.72 12.97
N GLY A 145 13.75 -4.57 11.95
CA GLY A 145 13.47 -6.00 12.11
C GLY A 145 12.00 -6.38 12.05
N ALA A 146 11.07 -5.43 11.93
CA ALA A 146 9.67 -5.69 11.65
C ALA A 146 9.45 -5.95 10.15
N ILE A 147 8.22 -6.31 9.77
CA ILE A 147 7.84 -6.58 8.39
C ILE A 147 7.07 -5.37 7.85
N PRO A 148 7.37 -4.87 6.64
CA PRO A 148 6.58 -3.84 6.01
C PRO A 148 5.15 -4.32 5.75
N LEU A 149 4.18 -3.45 5.98
CA LEU A 149 2.83 -3.60 5.43
C LEU A 149 2.85 -3.16 3.96
N GLY A 150 1.87 -3.61 3.18
CA GLY A 150 1.69 -3.14 1.82
C GLY A 150 1.49 -1.62 1.79
N PRO A 151 2.17 -0.90 0.88
CA PRO A 151 1.99 0.54 0.76
C PRO A 151 0.58 0.85 0.24
N GLU A 152 0.02 1.98 0.64
CA GLU A 152 -1.29 2.45 0.19
C GLU A 152 -1.28 3.95 -0.10
N LYS A 153 -2.04 4.38 -1.10
CA LYS A 153 -2.24 5.81 -1.34
C LYS A 153 -3.06 6.43 -0.21
N VAL A 154 -2.68 7.63 0.20
CA VAL A 154 -3.46 8.47 1.11
C VAL A 154 -4.45 9.29 0.29
N ILE A 155 -5.74 9.22 0.66
CA ILE A 155 -6.82 9.86 -0.10
C ILE A 155 -6.71 11.38 -0.04
N LYS A 156 -6.65 11.95 1.17
CA LYS A 156 -6.45 13.39 1.45
C LYS A 156 -5.75 13.54 2.79
N ILE A 157 -4.57 14.11 2.81
CA ILE A 157 -3.80 14.22 4.06
C ILE A 157 -4.54 15.01 5.14
N ASN A 158 -5.18 16.12 4.77
CA ASN A 158 -5.81 17.05 5.72
C ASN A 158 -7.29 16.73 5.99
N ASP A 159 -7.86 15.72 5.37
CA ASP A 159 -9.30 15.41 5.50
C ASP A 159 -9.56 13.91 5.29
N SER A 160 -8.80 13.09 5.98
CA SER A 160 -8.99 11.63 5.98
C SER A 160 -8.50 11.02 7.28
N TYR A 161 -8.94 9.80 7.52
CA TYR A 161 -8.47 8.97 8.62
C TYR A 161 -7.52 7.88 8.12
N LEU A 162 -6.66 7.44 9.02
CA LEU A 162 -5.94 6.19 8.92
C LEU A 162 -6.50 5.23 9.97
N ALA A 163 -6.99 4.08 9.53
CA ALA A 163 -7.47 3.02 10.39
C ALA A 163 -6.37 1.98 10.58
N ALA A 164 -5.88 1.87 11.81
CA ALA A 164 -4.89 0.88 12.22
C ALA A 164 -5.57 -0.26 12.98
N ILE A 165 -5.33 -1.49 12.55
CA ILE A 165 -5.91 -2.69 13.17
C ILE A 165 -4.80 -3.63 13.61
N THR A 166 -4.85 -4.07 14.86
CA THR A 166 -3.89 -5.01 15.44
C THR A 166 -4.35 -6.45 15.34
N GLU A 167 -3.42 -7.38 15.43
CA GLU A 167 -3.69 -8.83 15.41
C GLU A 167 -4.62 -9.26 16.54
N GLU A 168 -4.53 -8.62 17.73
CA GLU A 168 -5.44 -8.89 18.85
C GLU A 168 -6.86 -8.34 18.63
N GLY A 169 -7.09 -7.56 17.58
CA GLY A 169 -8.42 -7.07 17.22
C GLY A 169 -8.79 -5.71 17.79
N LYS A 170 -7.81 -4.86 18.07
CA LYS A 170 -8.01 -3.45 18.37
C LYS A 170 -7.89 -2.59 17.13
N MET A 171 -8.67 -1.53 17.07
CA MET A 171 -8.62 -0.53 16.02
C MET A 171 -8.46 0.87 16.60
N LEU A 172 -7.65 1.67 15.92
CA LEU A 172 -7.47 3.10 16.21
C LEU A 172 -7.57 3.87 14.89
N LEU A 173 -8.43 4.88 14.86
CA LEU A 173 -8.47 5.86 13.78
C LEU A 173 -7.74 7.12 14.22
N ILE A 174 -6.81 7.56 13.38
CA ILE A 174 -6.10 8.82 13.58
C ILE A 174 -6.29 9.73 12.35
N GLU A 175 -6.12 11.03 12.54
CA GLU A 175 -6.02 11.95 11.41
C GLU A 175 -4.80 11.61 10.57
N SER A 176 -4.94 11.57 9.24
CA SER A 176 -3.81 11.33 8.34
C SER A 176 -2.71 12.37 8.53
N SER A 177 -3.08 13.63 8.79
CA SER A 177 -2.15 14.74 9.05
C SER A 177 -1.31 14.60 10.32
N ASP A 178 -1.65 13.65 11.21
CA ASP A 178 -0.87 13.38 12.43
C ASP A 178 0.39 12.54 12.16
N LEU A 179 0.53 11.96 10.98
CA LEU A 179 1.77 11.30 10.59
C LEU A 179 2.72 12.28 9.90
N PRO A 180 4.04 12.15 10.13
CA PRO A 180 5.02 12.97 9.43
C PRO A 180 5.11 12.58 7.95
N ILE A 181 5.43 13.57 7.12
CA ILE A 181 5.78 13.37 5.71
C ILE A 181 7.31 13.28 5.64
N LEU A 182 7.80 12.11 5.24
CA LEU A 182 9.22 11.81 5.17
C LEU A 182 9.55 11.19 3.81
N SER A 183 10.81 11.27 3.40
CA SER A 183 11.32 10.57 2.21
C SER A 183 11.81 9.15 2.55
N LYS A 184 12.21 8.93 3.79
CA LYS A 184 12.70 7.64 4.31
C LYS A 184 12.72 7.66 5.83
N GLY A 185 12.79 6.50 6.44
CA GLY A 185 12.98 6.34 7.88
C GLY A 185 12.06 5.29 8.49
N LYS A 186 11.99 5.30 9.80
CA LYS A 186 11.08 4.45 10.58
C LYS A 186 9.68 5.07 10.73
N GLY A 187 9.63 6.39 10.74
CA GLY A 187 8.42 7.14 11.05
C GLY A 187 8.11 7.21 12.54
N ASN A 188 6.87 7.53 12.83
CA ASN A 188 6.35 7.69 14.19
C ASN A 188 5.41 6.55 14.56
N LYS A 189 5.22 6.35 15.86
CA LYS A 189 4.24 5.39 16.36
C LYS A 189 2.82 5.77 15.91
N ILE A 190 2.15 4.87 15.21
CA ILE A 190 0.76 5.03 14.76
C ILE A 190 -0.19 4.53 15.83
N ILE A 191 0.02 3.29 16.24
CA ILE A 191 -0.73 2.59 17.29
C ILE A 191 0.25 1.91 18.24
N ASN A 192 -0.09 1.83 19.50
CA ASN A 192 0.78 1.18 20.46
C ASN A 192 0.65 -0.33 20.39
N ILE A 193 1.75 -0.97 20.03
CA ILE A 193 1.95 -2.42 20.15
C ILE A 193 2.90 -2.61 21.35
N ASP A 194 2.50 -3.38 22.35
CA ASP A 194 3.37 -3.71 23.45
C ASP A 194 4.65 -4.40 22.96
N LYS A 195 5.80 -3.89 23.37
CA LYS A 195 7.10 -4.36 22.87
C LYS A 195 7.34 -5.84 23.19
N LYS A 196 6.96 -6.29 24.38
CA LYS A 196 7.15 -7.69 24.81
C LYS A 196 6.25 -8.61 23.99
N GLN A 197 4.98 -8.22 23.77
CA GLN A 197 4.04 -8.95 22.94
C GLN A 197 4.52 -9.02 21.49
N PHE A 198 5.06 -7.92 20.95
CA PHE A 198 5.60 -7.90 19.59
C PHE A 198 6.81 -8.83 19.45
N GLU A 199 7.77 -8.77 20.36
CA GLU A 199 8.95 -9.63 20.39
C GLU A 199 8.58 -11.12 20.58
N ALA A 200 7.55 -11.41 21.38
CA ALA A 200 7.00 -12.75 21.58
C ALA A 200 6.10 -13.24 20.44
N LYS A 201 5.87 -12.41 19.40
CA LYS A 201 4.98 -12.67 18.28
C LYS A 201 3.51 -12.89 18.69
N GLU A 202 3.08 -12.23 19.76
CA GLU A 202 1.72 -12.31 20.28
C GLU A 202 0.81 -11.22 19.73
N ASN A 203 1.37 -10.10 19.30
CA ASN A 203 0.64 -8.99 18.73
C ASN A 203 1.47 -8.18 17.72
N LYS A 204 0.81 -7.61 16.73
CA LYS A 204 1.41 -6.76 15.69
C LYS A 204 0.35 -5.90 15.01
N LEU A 205 0.78 -4.86 14.30
CA LEU A 205 -0.07 -4.16 13.34
C LEU A 205 -0.26 -5.04 12.10
N ILE A 206 -1.52 -5.25 11.69
CA ILE A 206 -1.85 -6.10 10.53
C ILE A 206 -2.49 -5.34 9.37
N PHE A 207 -3.25 -4.28 9.65
CA PHE A 207 -3.87 -3.43 8.62
C PHE A 207 -3.69 -1.96 8.95
N LEU A 208 -3.40 -1.19 7.91
CA LEU A 208 -3.41 0.26 7.95
C LEU A 208 -4.06 0.76 6.65
N LYS A 209 -5.23 1.39 6.77
CA LYS A 209 -6.06 1.83 5.64
C LYS A 209 -6.29 3.33 5.68
N SER A 210 -6.17 3.98 4.52
CA SER A 210 -6.59 5.37 4.34
C SER A 210 -8.06 5.42 3.93
N LEU A 211 -8.87 6.21 4.60
CA LEU A 211 -10.30 6.37 4.29
C LEU A 211 -10.73 7.83 4.42
N ALA A 212 -11.55 8.28 3.48
CA ALA A 212 -12.19 9.60 3.58
C ALA A 212 -13.15 9.63 4.77
N LYS A 213 -13.22 10.76 5.44
CA LYS A 213 -14.24 10.99 6.48
C LYS A 213 -15.63 10.82 5.87
N GLY A 214 -16.53 10.15 6.57
CA GLY A 214 -17.84 9.76 6.04
C GLY A 214 -17.89 8.37 5.44
N SER A 215 -16.75 7.72 5.19
CA SER A 215 -16.70 6.33 4.72
C SER A 215 -17.04 5.34 5.84
N SER A 216 -17.52 4.17 5.45
CA SER A 216 -17.68 3.00 6.32
C SER A 216 -16.53 2.02 6.13
N LEU A 217 -16.27 1.15 7.09
CA LEU A 217 -15.23 0.13 7.02
C LEU A 217 -15.84 -1.25 7.21
N LYS A 218 -15.66 -2.11 6.22
CA LYS A 218 -16.13 -3.49 6.27
C LYS A 218 -15.01 -4.41 6.74
N ILE A 219 -15.28 -5.16 7.79
CA ILE A 219 -14.36 -6.11 8.40
C ILE A 219 -14.79 -7.52 8.00
N TYR A 220 -13.85 -8.31 7.52
CA TYR A 220 -14.03 -9.73 7.23
C TYR A 220 -13.35 -10.57 8.28
N SER A 221 -14.07 -11.53 8.87
CA SER A 221 -13.57 -12.46 9.86
C SER A 221 -14.08 -13.87 9.54
N GLY A 222 -13.23 -14.71 8.98
CA GLY A 222 -13.63 -16.01 8.45
C GLY A 222 -14.71 -15.88 7.39
N LYS A 223 -15.85 -16.55 7.60
CA LYS A 223 -17.02 -16.46 6.70
C LYS A 223 -17.97 -15.30 7.00
N GLN A 224 -17.70 -14.57 8.08
CA GLN A 224 -18.53 -13.46 8.53
C GLN A 224 -17.94 -12.12 8.09
N ASN A 225 -18.81 -11.12 7.97
CA ASN A 225 -18.41 -9.74 7.77
C ASN A 225 -19.30 -8.81 8.59
N TYR A 226 -18.75 -7.65 8.88
CA TYR A 226 -19.44 -6.59 9.61
C TYR A 226 -19.03 -5.23 9.06
N THR A 227 -20.00 -4.40 8.74
CA THR A 227 -19.73 -3.02 8.29
C THR A 227 -19.90 -2.07 9.45
N ILE A 228 -18.79 -1.42 9.81
CA ILE A 228 -18.80 -0.33 10.80
C ILE A 228 -19.16 0.94 10.05
N LYS A 229 -20.33 1.49 10.32
CA LYS A 229 -20.82 2.74 9.71
C LYS A 229 -19.97 3.91 10.14
N SER A 230 -19.90 4.94 9.31
CA SER A 230 -19.10 6.14 9.56
C SER A 230 -19.32 6.73 10.96
N LYS A 231 -20.58 6.85 11.40
CA LYS A 231 -20.90 7.37 12.75
C LYS A 231 -20.32 6.51 13.89
N ASP A 232 -20.24 5.18 13.70
CA ASP A 232 -19.72 4.25 14.70
C ASP A 232 -18.20 4.16 14.64
N LEU A 233 -17.58 4.47 13.49
CA LEU A 233 -16.14 4.61 13.34
C LEU A 233 -15.58 5.73 14.24
N GLU A 234 -16.36 6.76 14.52
CA GLU A 234 -15.96 7.85 15.43
C GLU A 234 -15.61 7.36 16.83
N ASN A 235 -16.17 6.21 17.28
CA ASN A 235 -15.84 5.58 18.55
C ASN A 235 -14.40 5.04 18.59
N PHE A 236 -13.76 4.89 17.45
CA PHE A 236 -12.36 4.42 17.32
C PHE A 236 -11.38 5.55 17.09
N VAL A 237 -11.85 6.78 16.88
CA VAL A 237 -11.00 7.95 16.71
C VAL A 237 -10.28 8.26 18.03
N GLY A 238 -8.98 8.44 17.96
CA GLY A 238 -8.17 8.72 19.11
C GLY A 238 -6.82 9.33 18.75
N THR A 239 -6.02 9.53 19.78
CA THR A 239 -4.68 10.12 19.66
C THR A 239 -3.70 9.09 19.09
N ARG A 240 -2.90 9.52 18.11
CA ARG A 240 -1.82 8.72 17.55
C ARG A 240 -0.93 8.12 18.65
N GLY A 241 -0.57 6.85 18.48
CA GLY A 241 0.29 6.13 19.41
C GLY A 241 -0.43 5.54 20.63
N ARG A 242 -1.76 5.61 20.68
CA ARG A 242 -2.56 4.92 21.70
C ARG A 242 -2.89 3.49 21.27
N LYS A 243 -3.47 2.70 22.18
CA LYS A 243 -3.78 1.28 21.96
C LYS A 243 -4.99 1.02 21.06
N GLY A 244 -5.90 1.98 20.97
CA GLY A 244 -7.20 1.78 20.32
C GLY A 244 -8.18 0.99 21.19
N ASN A 245 -9.31 0.62 20.58
CA ASN A 245 -10.38 -0.12 21.21
C ASN A 245 -10.65 -1.43 20.49
N PHE A 246 -11.11 -2.44 21.23
CA PHE A 246 -11.49 -3.71 20.61
C PHE A 246 -12.63 -3.56 19.62
N LEU A 247 -12.51 -4.25 18.50
CA LEU A 247 -13.59 -4.52 17.58
C LEU A 247 -14.68 -5.37 18.27
N PRO A 248 -15.92 -5.40 17.73
CA PRO A 248 -16.98 -6.22 18.28
C PRO A 248 -16.58 -7.70 18.42
N LYS A 249 -17.12 -8.37 19.42
CA LYS A 249 -16.91 -9.82 19.60
C LYS A 249 -17.29 -10.57 18.32
N GLY A 250 -16.49 -11.55 17.94
CA GLY A 250 -16.66 -12.30 16.70
C GLY A 250 -15.95 -11.70 15.48
N TYR A 251 -15.46 -10.46 15.58
CA TYR A 251 -14.77 -9.74 14.49
C TYR A 251 -13.37 -9.25 14.88
N ARG A 252 -12.81 -9.74 15.96
CA ARG A 252 -11.48 -9.35 16.45
C ARG A 252 -10.35 -10.03 15.69
N ARG A 253 -10.60 -11.19 15.09
CA ARG A 253 -9.70 -11.81 14.14
C ARG A 253 -10.01 -11.28 12.74
N VAL A 254 -9.29 -10.27 12.31
CA VAL A 254 -9.52 -9.62 11.02
C VAL A 254 -8.70 -10.30 9.93
N ASP A 255 -9.36 -10.80 8.90
CA ASP A 255 -8.73 -11.44 7.75
C ASP A 255 -8.58 -10.48 6.57
N ALA A 256 -9.50 -9.53 6.42
CA ALA A 256 -9.46 -8.49 5.38
C ALA A 256 -10.31 -7.29 5.80
N VAL A 257 -10.04 -6.15 5.18
CA VAL A 257 -10.81 -4.91 5.36
C VAL A 257 -11.09 -4.28 4.00
N GLU A 258 -12.24 -3.62 3.89
CA GLU A 258 -12.67 -2.91 2.71
C GLU A 258 -13.26 -1.56 3.10
N VAL A 259 -12.79 -0.50 2.46
CA VAL A 259 -13.34 0.84 2.65
C VAL A 259 -14.59 0.99 1.76
N ILE A 260 -15.72 1.33 2.36
CA ILE A 260 -16.98 1.58 1.67
C ILE A 260 -17.19 3.10 1.63
N VAL A 261 -17.09 3.66 0.44
CA VAL A 261 -17.38 5.08 0.21
C VAL A 261 -18.90 5.24 0.12
N GLU A 262 -19.47 6.05 0.99
CA GLU A 262 -20.90 6.42 0.89
C GLU A 262 -21.01 7.54 -0.16
N GLU A 263 -21.94 7.35 -1.12
CA GLU A 263 -22.28 8.34 -2.15
C GLU A 263 -23.06 9.53 -1.56
#